data_e4e3187289418f42f0e34e811cfc0d34
#
_entry.id   e4e3187289418f42f0e34e811cfc0d34
#
_cell.length_a   1.000
_cell.length_b   1.000
_cell.length_c   1.000
_cell.angle_alpha   90.00
_cell.angle_beta   90.00
_cell.angle_gamma   90.00
#
_symmetry.space_group_name_H-M   'P 1'
#
loop_
_entity.id
_entity.type
_entity.pdbx_description
1 polymer ?
#
loop_
_entity_poly.entity_id
_entity_poly.type
_entity_poly.pdbx_seq_one_letter_code
_entity_poly.pdbx_strand_id
1 'polypeptide(L)'
;NSDLANTLGNLVNRTISMTNKYLGGVAEDKGVTESVDDELKSFVLSVPKKVEEKMDKLRVADAITEVFTIFKRCNKYIDETEPWVLGKDEAKKDRLSTVLYNLIESITIGASLLKSFMPDTTDKILKQLNTTERALEDMDKFGLYESGTKVTDAPEILFMRLDVKEVLVKAEEIQAAQKAAAGAAEETGSDEEVIDIEAKPEITFDDFEKMQFQVGEIIACEEVKKSKKLLCSQVKIGSEVKQIVSGIKKHYSAEEMVGKKVMVLVNLKPAKLAGVLSEGMLLCAEDADGNLSLMTPHTQLSHLPGTCLLYTSPSP
;
A
#
# COMPACT_ATOMS: atom_id res chain seq x y z
N ASN A 1 10.38 2.24 10.02
CA ASN A 1 11.56 2.90 10.63
C ASN A 1 12.59 3.38 9.59
N SER A 2 12.87 2.63 8.52
CA SER A 2 13.94 2.98 7.57
C SER A 2 13.65 4.29 6.84
N ASP A 3 12.55 4.37 6.10
CA ASP A 3 12.28 5.53 5.26
C ASP A 3 11.74 6.73 6.05
N LEU A 4 10.83 6.52 6.99
CA LEU A 4 10.22 7.62 7.75
C LEU A 4 11.14 8.15 8.84
N ALA A 5 11.55 7.31 9.80
CA ALA A 5 12.34 7.79 10.92
C ALA A 5 13.79 8.07 10.54
N ASN A 6 14.46 7.15 9.82
CA ASN A 6 15.88 7.28 9.52
C ASN A 6 16.15 8.19 8.32
N THR A 7 15.37 8.06 7.21
CA THR A 7 15.62 8.87 6.01
C THR A 7 15.03 10.27 6.15
N LEU A 8 13.72 10.42 6.38
CA LEU A 8 13.07 11.72 6.41
C LEU A 8 13.19 12.42 7.76
N GLY A 9 12.76 11.77 8.85
CA GLY A 9 12.75 12.40 10.18
C GLY A 9 14.14 12.81 10.66
N ASN A 10 15.14 11.94 10.48
CA ASN A 10 16.52 12.23 10.83
C ASN A 10 17.13 13.33 9.95
N LEU A 11 16.81 13.34 8.63
CA LEU A 11 17.28 14.40 7.73
C LEU A 11 16.81 15.78 8.19
N VAL A 12 15.51 15.95 8.42
CA VAL A 12 14.92 17.23 8.86
C VAL A 12 15.53 17.68 10.19
N ASN A 13 15.56 16.77 11.17
CA ASN A 13 16.12 17.06 12.50
C ASN A 13 17.61 17.45 12.44
N ARG A 14 18.43 16.69 11.71
CA ARG A 14 19.87 16.99 11.55
C ARG A 14 20.10 18.33 10.87
N THR A 15 19.36 18.62 9.80
CA THR A 15 19.50 19.89 9.07
C THR A 15 19.19 21.07 9.98
N ILE A 16 18.04 21.05 10.67
CA ILE A 16 17.65 22.12 11.62
C ILE A 16 18.66 22.23 12.78
N SER A 17 19.06 21.10 13.36
CA SER A 17 20.01 21.07 14.47
C SER A 17 21.37 21.64 14.08
N MET A 18 21.87 21.33 12.87
CA MET A 18 23.14 21.91 12.39
C MET A 18 23.01 23.41 12.08
N THR A 19 21.87 23.82 11.49
CA THR A 19 21.60 25.26 11.25
C THR A 19 21.57 26.03 12.56
N ASN A 20 20.89 25.52 13.58
CA ASN A 20 20.87 26.15 14.91
C ASN A 20 22.28 26.20 15.55
N LYS A 21 22.97 25.07 15.51
CA LYS A 21 24.26 24.93 16.18
C LYS A 21 25.37 25.82 15.61
N TYR A 22 25.45 25.89 14.28
CA TYR A 22 26.57 26.51 13.59
C TYR A 22 26.28 27.92 13.07
N LEU A 23 24.98 28.19 12.76
CA LEU A 23 24.58 29.44 12.13
C LEU A 23 23.52 30.22 12.94
N GLY A 24 23.26 29.83 14.19
CA GLY A 24 22.26 30.50 15.03
C GLY A 24 20.85 30.40 14.52
N GLY A 25 20.57 29.37 13.72
CA GLY A 25 19.24 29.06 13.16
C GLY A 25 18.95 29.71 11.80
N VAL A 26 19.88 30.48 11.23
CA VAL A 26 19.68 31.21 9.97
C VAL A 26 20.63 30.70 8.91
N ALA A 27 20.09 30.06 7.88
CA ALA A 27 20.83 29.63 6.69
C ALA A 27 20.63 30.64 5.56
N GLU A 28 21.74 31.16 5.04
CA GLU A 28 21.74 32.09 3.91
C GLU A 28 22.47 31.47 2.72
N ASP A 29 21.94 31.70 1.50
CA ASP A 29 22.71 31.38 0.31
C ASP A 29 23.87 32.40 0.13
N LYS A 30 25.06 31.95 0.44
CA LYS A 30 26.30 32.76 0.30
C LYS A 30 26.95 32.59 -1.08
N GLY A 31 26.36 31.76 -1.96
CA GLY A 31 26.87 31.52 -3.32
C GLY A 31 28.21 30.79 -3.37
N VAL A 32 28.68 30.20 -2.28
CA VAL A 32 29.91 29.41 -2.26
C VAL A 32 29.59 27.98 -2.67
N THR A 33 29.62 27.71 -3.99
CA THR A 33 29.17 26.46 -4.60
C THR A 33 30.33 25.57 -5.03
N GLU A 34 30.06 24.26 -5.06
CA GLU A 34 30.91 23.21 -5.59
C GLU A 34 30.08 22.31 -6.54
N SER A 35 30.73 21.45 -7.33
CA SER A 35 30.02 20.57 -8.29
C SER A 35 28.95 19.70 -7.65
N VAL A 36 29.14 19.27 -6.41
CA VAL A 36 28.17 18.46 -5.66
C VAL A 36 26.83 19.19 -5.40
N ASP A 37 26.86 20.53 -5.35
CA ASP A 37 25.66 21.36 -5.20
C ASP A 37 24.83 21.34 -6.49
N ASP A 38 25.48 21.47 -7.65
CA ASP A 38 24.83 21.43 -8.95
C ASP A 38 24.22 20.07 -9.22
N GLU A 39 24.89 18.98 -8.79
CA GLU A 39 24.36 17.64 -8.85
C GLU A 39 23.10 17.48 -7.98
N LEU A 40 23.12 18.02 -6.74
CA LEU A 40 21.94 18.00 -5.87
C LEU A 40 20.78 18.76 -6.50
N LYS A 41 21.02 20.02 -6.93
CA LYS A 41 20.01 20.90 -7.52
C LYS A 41 19.36 20.26 -8.75
N SER A 42 20.20 19.79 -9.69
CA SER A 42 19.73 19.13 -10.90
C SER A 42 18.91 17.88 -10.61
N PHE A 43 19.35 17.07 -9.63
CA PHE A 43 18.61 15.89 -9.22
C PHE A 43 17.24 16.26 -8.63
N VAL A 44 17.19 17.17 -7.65
CA VAL A 44 15.97 17.59 -6.97
C VAL A 44 14.95 18.13 -7.98
N LEU A 45 15.37 19.00 -8.89
CA LEU A 45 14.51 19.58 -9.92
C LEU A 45 14.02 18.58 -10.98
N SER A 46 14.69 17.43 -11.11
CA SER A 46 14.24 16.36 -12.02
C SER A 46 13.09 15.52 -11.48
N VAL A 47 12.88 15.51 -10.15
CA VAL A 47 11.93 14.60 -9.49
C VAL A 47 10.46 15.01 -9.69
N PRO A 48 10.06 16.29 -9.64
CA PRO A 48 8.65 16.69 -9.79
C PRO A 48 8.01 16.09 -11.03
N LYS A 49 8.68 16.18 -12.17
CA LYS A 49 8.17 15.60 -13.42
C LYS A 49 8.02 14.08 -13.37
N LYS A 50 8.94 13.38 -12.71
CA LYS A 50 8.83 11.91 -12.52
C LYS A 50 7.65 11.54 -11.64
N VAL A 51 7.39 12.34 -10.60
CA VAL A 51 6.21 12.16 -9.72
C VAL A 51 4.94 12.35 -10.52
N GLU A 52 4.83 13.43 -11.31
CA GLU A 52 3.69 13.71 -12.21
C GLU A 52 3.45 12.53 -13.17
N GLU A 53 4.48 12.06 -13.88
CA GLU A 53 4.38 10.92 -14.81
C GLU A 53 3.89 9.62 -14.14
N LYS A 54 4.23 9.41 -12.86
CA LYS A 54 3.72 8.25 -12.10
C LYS A 54 2.27 8.44 -11.66
N MET A 55 1.92 9.66 -11.23
CA MET A 55 0.56 9.99 -10.81
C MET A 55 -0.42 9.91 -11.97
N ASP A 56 -0.05 10.39 -13.17
CA ASP A 56 -0.86 10.28 -14.39
C ASP A 56 -1.20 8.83 -14.76
N LYS A 57 -0.32 7.91 -14.37
CA LYS A 57 -0.51 6.47 -14.56
C LYS A 57 -1.15 5.76 -13.35
N LEU A 58 -1.62 6.52 -12.37
CA LEU A 58 -2.19 6.03 -11.11
C LEU A 58 -1.22 5.12 -10.31
N ARG A 59 0.10 5.30 -10.50
CA ARG A 59 1.15 4.55 -9.81
C ARG A 59 1.59 5.25 -8.53
N VAL A 60 0.67 5.38 -7.58
CA VAL A 60 0.84 6.15 -6.34
C VAL A 60 2.05 5.70 -5.51
N ALA A 61 2.25 4.40 -5.33
CA ALA A 61 3.39 3.85 -4.58
C ALA A 61 4.74 4.23 -5.22
N ASP A 62 4.82 4.22 -6.54
CA ASP A 62 6.02 4.63 -7.26
C ASP A 62 6.25 6.15 -7.17
N ALA A 63 5.17 6.95 -7.21
CA ALA A 63 5.25 8.39 -7.04
C ALA A 63 5.82 8.75 -5.66
N ILE A 64 5.34 8.13 -4.59
CA ILE A 64 5.90 8.30 -3.23
C ILE A 64 7.38 7.88 -3.21
N THR A 65 7.73 6.78 -3.86
CA THR A 65 9.12 6.31 -3.94
C THR A 65 10.01 7.35 -4.61
N GLU A 66 9.56 7.98 -5.71
CA GLU A 66 10.30 9.07 -6.37
C GLU A 66 10.51 10.26 -5.41
N VAL A 67 9.49 10.70 -4.66
CA VAL A 67 9.64 11.77 -3.68
C VAL A 67 10.73 11.42 -2.65
N PHE A 68 10.74 10.20 -2.13
CA PHE A 68 11.74 9.75 -1.16
C PHE A 68 13.17 9.73 -1.72
N THR A 69 13.36 9.70 -3.04
CA THR A 69 14.70 9.81 -3.65
C THR A 69 15.33 11.17 -3.36
N ILE A 70 14.54 12.27 -3.24
CA ILE A 70 15.04 13.58 -2.83
C ILE A 70 15.69 13.49 -1.45
N PHE A 71 14.98 12.92 -0.47
CA PHE A 71 15.49 12.81 0.91
C PHE A 71 16.72 11.91 1.01
N LYS A 72 16.76 10.83 0.23
CA LYS A 72 17.94 9.95 0.13
C LYS A 72 19.12 10.70 -0.49
N ARG A 73 18.90 11.51 -1.52
CA ARG A 73 19.96 12.34 -2.13
C ARG A 73 20.45 13.42 -1.16
N CYS A 74 19.56 14.05 -0.39
CA CYS A 74 19.94 15.01 0.66
C CYS A 74 20.79 14.36 1.75
N ASN A 75 20.47 13.16 2.22
CA ASN A 75 21.30 12.44 3.18
C ASN A 75 22.70 12.16 2.61
N LYS A 76 22.77 11.70 1.35
CA LYS A 76 24.05 11.50 0.65
C LYS A 76 24.84 12.81 0.54
N TYR A 77 24.18 13.92 0.22
CA TYR A 77 24.81 15.24 0.13
C TYR A 77 25.37 15.71 1.48
N ILE A 78 24.71 15.41 2.60
CA ILE A 78 25.26 15.66 3.94
C ILE A 78 26.56 14.88 4.16
N ASP A 79 26.61 13.61 3.71
CA ASP A 79 27.81 12.78 3.86
C ASP A 79 28.95 13.23 2.92
N GLU A 80 28.63 13.75 1.74
CA GLU A 80 29.59 14.29 0.77
C GLU A 80 30.18 15.66 1.19
N THR A 81 29.39 16.51 1.83
CA THR A 81 29.78 17.87 2.20
C THR A 81 30.31 18.01 3.63
N GLU A 82 30.08 17.00 4.47
CA GLU A 82 30.49 16.93 5.87
C GLU A 82 30.27 18.25 6.65
N PRO A 83 29.04 18.76 6.80
CA PRO A 83 28.75 20.05 7.43
C PRO A 83 29.32 20.19 8.83
N TRP A 84 29.48 19.09 9.56
CA TRP A 84 30.11 19.07 10.91
C TRP A 84 31.62 19.34 10.87
N VAL A 85 32.28 19.11 9.74
CA VAL A 85 33.70 19.48 9.53
C VAL A 85 33.79 20.96 9.15
N LEU A 86 32.93 21.40 8.18
CA LEU A 86 32.84 22.82 7.81
C LEU A 86 32.55 23.73 9.01
N GLY A 87 31.65 23.29 9.91
CA GLY A 87 31.26 24.06 11.09
C GLY A 87 32.35 24.24 12.17
N LYS A 88 33.50 23.58 12.04
CA LYS A 88 34.67 23.77 12.94
C LYS A 88 35.63 24.84 12.47
N ASP A 89 35.51 25.31 11.23
CA ASP A 89 36.40 26.26 10.60
C ASP A 89 35.62 27.53 10.25
N GLU A 90 35.93 28.62 10.93
CA GLU A 90 35.27 29.91 10.71
C GLU A 90 35.43 30.42 9.26
N ALA A 91 36.56 30.09 8.59
CA ALA A 91 36.81 30.48 7.21
C ALA A 91 35.89 29.74 6.22
N LYS A 92 35.27 28.63 6.62
CA LYS A 92 34.34 27.82 5.79
C LYS A 92 32.87 28.07 6.13
N LYS A 93 32.57 29.05 6.94
CA LYS A 93 31.20 29.34 7.41
C LYS A 93 30.23 29.70 6.28
N ASP A 94 30.72 30.46 5.27
CA ASP A 94 29.91 30.80 4.11
C ASP A 94 29.60 29.56 3.26
N ARG A 95 30.59 28.66 3.12
CA ARG A 95 30.34 27.36 2.45
C ARG A 95 29.30 26.52 3.21
N LEU A 96 29.46 26.45 4.55
CA LEU A 96 28.48 25.74 5.39
C LEU A 96 27.07 26.32 5.26
N SER A 97 26.96 27.67 5.21
CA SER A 97 25.65 28.32 5.03
C SER A 97 25.02 27.98 3.73
N THR A 98 25.76 27.97 2.61
CA THR A 98 25.26 27.53 1.30
C THR A 98 24.83 26.06 1.33
N VAL A 99 25.61 25.17 1.97
CA VAL A 99 25.25 23.74 2.10
C VAL A 99 23.94 23.55 2.86
N LEU A 100 23.77 24.20 4.00
CA LEU A 100 22.56 24.08 4.81
C LEU A 100 21.34 24.72 4.13
N TYR A 101 21.54 25.83 3.41
CA TYR A 101 20.51 26.45 2.58
C TYR A 101 20.02 25.48 1.48
N ASN A 102 20.94 24.84 0.75
CA ASN A 102 20.61 23.87 -0.29
C ASN A 102 19.83 22.66 0.27
N LEU A 103 20.15 22.22 1.49
CA LEU A 103 19.40 21.16 2.17
C LEU A 103 17.98 21.61 2.51
N ILE A 104 17.82 22.79 3.10
CA ILE A 104 16.50 23.35 3.47
C ILE A 104 15.62 23.50 2.24
N GLU A 105 16.16 24.06 1.15
CA GLU A 105 15.45 24.23 -0.10
C GLU A 105 15.02 22.87 -0.69
N SER A 106 15.92 21.89 -0.73
CA SER A 106 15.62 20.54 -1.22
C SER A 106 14.56 19.83 -0.37
N ILE A 107 14.61 19.98 0.96
CA ILE A 107 13.61 19.44 1.87
C ILE A 107 12.25 20.12 1.63
N THR A 108 12.24 21.44 1.40
CA THR A 108 11.00 22.20 1.11
C THR A 108 10.33 21.68 -0.15
N ILE A 109 11.08 21.48 -1.24
CA ILE A 109 10.56 20.90 -2.50
C ILE A 109 10.03 19.49 -2.25
N GLY A 110 10.82 18.62 -1.61
CA GLY A 110 10.41 17.25 -1.31
C GLY A 110 9.19 17.16 -0.40
N ALA A 111 9.11 18.02 0.63
CA ALA A 111 7.95 18.10 1.52
C ALA A 111 6.70 18.57 0.78
N SER A 112 6.83 19.55 -0.11
CA SER A 112 5.70 20.04 -0.90
C SER A 112 5.14 18.95 -1.83
N LEU A 113 6.02 18.17 -2.49
CA LEU A 113 5.60 16.99 -3.25
C LEU A 113 4.95 15.90 -2.37
N LEU A 114 5.38 15.79 -1.11
CA LEU A 114 4.83 14.83 -0.16
C LEU A 114 3.44 15.22 0.37
N LYS A 115 3.01 16.48 0.18
CA LYS A 115 1.77 17.03 0.74
C LYS A 115 0.53 16.21 0.40
N SER A 116 0.41 15.75 -0.83
CA SER A 116 -0.72 14.93 -1.29
C SER A 116 -0.78 13.53 -0.65
N PHE A 117 0.32 13.05 -0.09
CA PHE A 117 0.44 11.72 0.51
C PHE A 117 0.47 11.77 2.04
N MET A 118 1.11 12.79 2.61
CA MET A 118 1.33 12.92 4.05
C MET A 118 1.14 14.39 4.50
N PRO A 119 -0.10 14.92 4.43
CA PRO A 119 -0.38 16.34 4.66
C PRO A 119 0.10 16.83 6.04
N ASP A 120 -0.22 16.12 7.12
CA ASP A 120 0.15 16.53 8.47
C ASP A 120 1.67 16.55 8.70
N THR A 121 2.39 15.60 8.07
CA THR A 121 3.84 15.54 8.15
C THR A 121 4.47 16.69 7.39
N THR A 122 3.95 17.00 6.21
CA THR A 122 4.40 18.15 5.42
C THR A 122 4.21 19.45 6.18
N ASP A 123 3.04 19.68 6.77
CA ASP A 123 2.78 20.88 7.56
C ASP A 123 3.74 21.05 8.73
N LYS A 124 4.08 19.95 9.42
CA LYS A 124 5.10 19.96 10.49
C LYS A 124 6.49 20.28 9.98
N ILE A 125 6.88 19.75 8.80
CA ILE A 125 8.18 20.04 8.20
C ILE A 125 8.28 21.52 7.82
N LEU A 126 7.30 22.02 7.04
CA LEU A 126 7.29 23.40 6.57
C LEU A 126 7.24 24.41 7.72
N LYS A 127 6.45 24.11 8.76
CA LYS A 127 6.42 24.92 9.99
C LYS A 127 7.79 24.97 10.69
N GLN A 128 8.52 23.87 10.78
CA GLN A 128 9.84 23.80 11.41
C GLN A 128 10.90 24.56 10.59
N LEU A 129 10.75 24.56 9.25
CA LEU A 129 11.62 25.32 8.35
C LEU A 129 11.20 26.79 8.21
N ASN A 130 10.08 27.18 8.84
CA ASN A 130 9.49 28.52 8.75
C ASN A 130 9.24 28.96 7.31
N THR A 131 8.62 28.08 6.53
CA THR A 131 8.28 28.32 5.11
C THR A 131 6.89 27.77 4.78
N THR A 132 6.45 28.03 3.57
CA THR A 132 5.17 27.55 3.05
C THR A 132 5.37 26.51 1.95
N GLU A 133 4.29 25.81 1.62
CA GLU A 133 4.26 24.87 0.51
C GLU A 133 4.64 25.55 -0.80
N ARG A 134 5.47 24.89 -1.62
CA ARG A 134 5.86 25.33 -2.94
C ARG A 134 4.72 25.08 -3.93
N ALA A 135 4.35 26.08 -4.72
CA ALA A 135 3.38 25.92 -5.79
C ALA A 135 3.88 24.94 -6.88
N LEU A 136 2.97 24.22 -7.51
CA LEU A 136 3.35 23.20 -8.53
C LEU A 136 4.11 23.80 -9.70
N GLU A 137 3.75 25.02 -10.14
CA GLU A 137 4.43 25.78 -11.20
C GLU A 137 5.84 26.24 -10.85
N ASP A 138 6.22 26.14 -9.58
CA ASP A 138 7.54 26.54 -9.08
C ASP A 138 8.41 25.35 -8.65
N MET A 139 7.93 24.12 -8.84
CA MET A 139 8.66 22.90 -8.45
C MET A 139 9.91 22.65 -9.30
N ASP A 140 10.05 23.28 -10.44
CA ASP A 140 11.21 23.21 -11.32
C ASP A 140 12.24 24.32 -11.06
N LYS A 141 12.01 25.15 -10.01
CA LYS A 141 12.88 26.26 -9.63
C LYS A 141 13.55 25.97 -8.28
N PHE A 142 14.84 26.25 -8.21
CA PHE A 142 15.64 26.14 -6.98
C PHE A 142 16.00 27.54 -6.47
N GLY A 143 16.11 27.68 -5.13
CA GLY A 143 16.48 28.94 -4.51
C GLY A 143 15.32 29.90 -4.22
N LEU A 144 14.12 29.36 -4.07
CA LEU A 144 12.95 30.15 -3.68
C LEU A 144 12.68 30.16 -2.17
N TYR A 145 13.39 29.34 -1.39
CA TYR A 145 13.40 29.50 0.07
C TYR A 145 14.02 30.86 0.41
N GLU A 146 13.32 31.65 1.22
CA GLU A 146 13.79 33.00 1.54
C GLU A 146 15.09 32.95 2.33
N SER A 147 16.18 33.43 1.71
CA SER A 147 17.51 33.47 2.32
C SER A 147 17.48 34.35 3.57
N GLY A 148 18.07 33.86 4.65
CA GLY A 148 18.05 34.56 5.95
C GLY A 148 16.84 34.20 6.84
N THR A 149 15.96 33.30 6.38
CA THR A 149 14.87 32.80 7.23
C THR A 149 15.41 31.95 8.37
N LYS A 150 14.90 32.21 9.58
CA LYS A 150 15.25 31.45 10.77
C LYS A 150 14.39 30.19 10.88
N VAL A 151 15.02 29.02 10.98
CA VAL A 151 14.33 27.75 11.29
C VAL A 151 13.93 27.70 12.77
N THR A 152 13.09 26.73 13.15
CA THR A 152 12.70 26.55 14.56
C THR A 152 13.92 26.30 15.46
N ASP A 153 13.92 26.88 16.66
CA ASP A 153 14.97 26.67 17.65
C ASP A 153 14.93 25.26 18.28
N ALA A 154 13.74 24.65 18.34
CA ALA A 154 13.49 23.33 18.92
C ALA A 154 12.84 22.42 17.88
N PRO A 155 13.62 21.61 17.13
CA PRO A 155 13.06 20.69 16.14
C PRO A 155 12.24 19.60 16.81
N GLU A 156 11.02 19.40 16.30
CA GLU A 156 10.13 18.35 16.73
C GLU A 156 10.49 17.03 16.03
N ILE A 157 10.46 15.93 16.77
CA ILE A 157 10.67 14.60 16.20
C ILE A 157 9.44 14.22 15.36
N LEU A 158 9.62 14.14 14.04
CA LEU A 158 8.51 13.80 13.12
C LEU A 158 8.07 12.35 13.26
N PHE A 159 9.00 11.43 13.46
CA PHE A 159 8.72 10.00 13.55
C PHE A 159 9.56 9.37 14.65
N MET A 160 8.89 8.80 15.64
CA MET A 160 9.55 7.98 16.67
C MET A 160 9.92 6.61 16.06
N ARG A 161 11.06 6.07 16.49
CA ARG A 161 11.40 4.68 16.17
C ARG A 161 10.46 3.76 16.95
N LEU A 162 9.81 2.86 16.24
CA LEU A 162 8.91 1.89 16.83
C LEU A 162 9.69 0.60 17.17
N ASP A 163 9.54 0.11 18.40
CA ASP A 163 9.92 -1.25 18.74
C ASP A 163 8.84 -2.21 18.24
N VAL A 164 9.26 -3.17 17.42
CA VAL A 164 8.33 -4.13 16.78
C VAL A 164 7.54 -4.92 17.81
N LYS A 165 8.18 -5.33 18.92
CA LYS A 165 7.52 -6.13 19.97
C LYS A 165 6.43 -5.32 20.67
N GLU A 166 6.73 -4.07 21.05
CA GLU A 166 5.74 -3.20 21.70
C GLU A 166 4.57 -2.87 20.77
N VAL A 167 4.85 -2.67 19.47
CA VAL A 167 3.81 -2.38 18.47
C VAL A 167 2.91 -3.59 18.24
N LEU A 168 3.47 -4.80 18.17
CA LEU A 168 2.67 -6.02 18.01
C LEU A 168 1.74 -6.23 19.21
N VAL A 169 2.23 -6.06 20.45
CA VAL A 169 1.39 -6.17 21.66
C VAL A 169 0.24 -5.15 21.61
N LYS A 170 0.56 -3.88 21.28
CA LYS A 170 -0.49 -2.85 21.15
C LYS A 170 -1.48 -3.13 20.01
N ALA A 171 -1.01 -3.69 18.90
CA ALA A 171 -1.87 -4.07 17.79
C ALA A 171 -2.84 -5.20 18.19
N GLU A 172 -2.35 -6.19 18.93
CA GLU A 172 -3.17 -7.27 19.49
C GLU A 172 -4.21 -6.73 20.50
N GLU A 173 -3.80 -5.80 21.39
CA GLU A 173 -4.71 -5.14 22.33
C GLU A 173 -5.80 -4.33 21.61
N ILE A 174 -5.44 -3.56 20.57
CA ILE A 174 -6.39 -2.79 19.76
C ILE A 174 -7.33 -3.74 19.02
N GLN A 175 -6.82 -4.81 18.45
CA GLN A 175 -7.64 -5.79 17.74
C GLN A 175 -8.60 -6.50 18.70
N ALA A 176 -8.14 -6.84 19.90
CA ALA A 176 -8.99 -7.41 20.95
C ALA A 176 -10.06 -6.41 21.40
N ALA A 177 -9.70 -5.14 21.59
CA ALA A 177 -10.64 -4.09 21.94
C ALA A 177 -11.66 -3.80 20.80
N GLN A 178 -11.23 -3.83 19.54
CA GLN A 178 -12.14 -3.70 18.40
C GLN A 178 -13.09 -4.90 18.28
N LYS A 179 -12.61 -6.11 18.50
CA LYS A 179 -13.47 -7.30 18.56
C LYS A 179 -14.46 -7.23 19.72
N ALA A 180 -14.03 -6.77 20.90
CA ALA A 180 -14.91 -6.56 22.04
C ALA A 180 -15.93 -5.43 21.81
N ALA A 181 -15.53 -4.35 21.13
CA ALA A 181 -16.43 -3.26 20.77
C ALA A 181 -17.41 -3.64 19.65
N ALA A 182 -16.97 -4.43 18.67
CA ALA A 182 -17.83 -5.01 17.66
C ALA A 182 -18.82 -5.99 18.28
N GLY A 183 -18.37 -6.87 19.20
CA GLY A 183 -19.27 -7.74 19.97
C GLY A 183 -20.27 -6.99 20.84
N ALA A 184 -19.89 -5.83 21.40
CA ALA A 184 -20.82 -5.00 22.17
C ALA A 184 -21.83 -4.20 21.31
N ALA A 185 -21.51 -3.97 20.03
CA ALA A 185 -22.43 -3.34 19.07
C ALA A 185 -23.39 -4.35 18.40
N GLU A 186 -23.07 -5.65 18.48
CA GLU A 186 -23.87 -6.77 17.94
C GLU A 186 -24.81 -7.40 18.96
N GLU A 187 -24.81 -6.97 20.25
CA GLU A 187 -25.78 -7.43 21.24
C GLU A 187 -27.23 -6.89 21.05
N THR A 188 -27.55 -6.37 19.87
CA THR A 188 -28.94 -6.16 19.45
C THR A 188 -29.27 -6.99 18.21
N GLY A 189 -29.35 -8.29 18.39
CA GLY A 189 -30.11 -9.21 17.52
C GLY A 189 -29.29 -10.00 16.52
N SER A 190 -28.79 -11.14 16.96
CA SER A 190 -29.04 -12.48 16.39
C SER A 190 -28.20 -13.48 17.20
N ASP A 191 -28.83 -14.55 17.66
CA ASP A 191 -28.16 -15.79 18.10
C ASP A 191 -27.35 -16.30 16.90
N GLU A 192 -26.03 -15.93 16.83
CA GLU A 192 -25.14 -16.57 15.86
C GLU A 192 -24.90 -18.00 16.34
N GLU A 193 -25.60 -18.94 15.73
CA GLU A 193 -25.30 -20.36 15.84
C GLU A 193 -23.88 -20.59 15.33
N VAL A 194 -22.98 -20.96 16.23
CA VAL A 194 -21.62 -21.39 15.90
C VAL A 194 -21.74 -22.70 15.14
N ILE A 195 -21.35 -22.71 13.86
CA ILE A 195 -21.32 -23.92 13.04
C ILE A 195 -20.09 -24.72 13.45
N ASP A 196 -20.27 -25.71 14.32
CA ASP A 196 -19.24 -26.70 14.64
C ASP A 196 -19.16 -27.72 13.50
N ILE A 197 -18.15 -27.57 12.65
CA ILE A 197 -17.85 -28.53 11.59
C ILE A 197 -16.89 -29.58 12.12
N GLU A 198 -17.21 -30.86 11.98
CA GLU A 198 -16.32 -31.98 12.31
C GLU A 198 -14.97 -31.79 11.56
N ALA A 199 -13.89 -31.68 12.34
CA ALA A 199 -12.56 -31.45 11.79
C ALA A 199 -12.12 -32.64 10.94
N LYS A 200 -11.78 -32.40 9.67
CA LYS A 200 -11.16 -33.41 8.81
C LYS A 200 -9.67 -33.56 9.15
N PRO A 201 -9.04 -34.69 8.78
CA PRO A 201 -7.61 -34.87 8.93
C PRO A 201 -6.81 -33.73 8.27
N GLU A 202 -5.70 -33.36 8.88
CA GLU A 202 -4.78 -32.39 8.30
C GLU A 202 -4.27 -32.87 6.94
N ILE A 203 -4.14 -31.95 6.00
CA ILE A 203 -3.54 -32.19 4.69
C ILE A 203 -2.21 -31.44 4.59
N THR A 204 -1.29 -31.96 3.78
CA THR A 204 -0.02 -31.29 3.50
C THR A 204 -0.22 -30.15 2.49
N PHE A 205 0.75 -29.23 2.41
CA PHE A 205 0.76 -28.19 1.38
C PHE A 205 0.77 -28.82 -0.03
N ASP A 206 1.52 -29.90 -0.22
CA ASP A 206 1.59 -30.63 -1.49
C ASP A 206 0.23 -31.23 -1.92
N ASP A 207 -0.63 -31.57 -0.95
CA ASP A 207 -1.99 -32.05 -1.27
C ASP A 207 -2.90 -30.90 -1.68
N PHE A 208 -2.73 -29.73 -1.08
CA PHE A 208 -3.45 -28.52 -1.44
C PHE A 208 -3.00 -27.98 -2.81
N GLU A 209 -1.71 -28.00 -3.12
CA GLU A 209 -1.14 -27.54 -4.38
C GLU A 209 -1.65 -28.33 -5.60
N LYS A 210 -2.07 -29.56 -5.39
CA LYS A 210 -2.71 -30.37 -6.44
C LYS A 210 -4.07 -29.83 -6.88
N MET A 211 -4.72 -28.99 -6.08
CA MET A 211 -6.02 -28.40 -6.40
C MET A 211 -5.86 -27.13 -7.21
N GLN A 212 -6.55 -27.01 -8.33
CA GLN A 212 -6.50 -25.83 -9.19
C GLN A 212 -7.84 -25.09 -9.14
N PHE A 213 -7.82 -23.89 -8.56
CA PHE A 213 -8.98 -23.01 -8.49
C PHE A 213 -8.87 -21.89 -9.53
N GLN A 214 -9.96 -21.61 -10.23
CA GLN A 214 -10.03 -20.51 -11.19
C GLN A 214 -11.36 -19.78 -11.07
N VAL A 215 -11.36 -18.50 -11.46
CA VAL A 215 -12.61 -17.74 -11.58
C VAL A 215 -13.24 -18.02 -12.92
N GLY A 216 -14.50 -18.42 -12.93
CA GLY A 216 -15.30 -18.63 -14.13
C GLY A 216 -16.52 -17.71 -14.16
N GLU A 217 -17.05 -17.44 -15.34
CA GLU A 217 -18.32 -16.73 -15.56
C GLU A 217 -19.36 -17.70 -16.05
N ILE A 218 -20.51 -17.74 -15.40
CA ILE A 218 -21.65 -18.59 -15.83
C ILE A 218 -22.31 -17.93 -17.03
N ILE A 219 -22.15 -18.52 -18.19
CA ILE A 219 -22.72 -18.01 -19.45
C ILE A 219 -24.10 -18.60 -19.79
N ALA A 220 -24.42 -19.75 -19.23
CA ALA A 220 -25.73 -20.37 -19.33
C ALA A 220 -25.98 -21.30 -18.15
N CYS A 221 -27.22 -21.44 -17.73
CA CYS A 221 -27.60 -22.34 -16.65
C CYS A 221 -29.00 -22.94 -16.96
N GLU A 222 -29.18 -24.23 -16.68
CA GLU A 222 -30.46 -24.91 -16.86
C GLU A 222 -30.74 -25.91 -15.72
N GLU A 223 -32.00 -26.24 -15.53
CA GLU A 223 -32.38 -27.24 -14.54
C GLU A 223 -32.13 -28.65 -15.05
N VAL A 224 -31.61 -29.53 -14.21
CA VAL A 224 -31.45 -30.96 -14.55
C VAL A 224 -32.79 -31.67 -14.42
N LYS A 225 -33.40 -32.06 -15.55
CA LYS A 225 -34.74 -32.65 -15.62
C LYS A 225 -34.98 -33.86 -14.71
N LYS A 226 -33.94 -34.61 -14.36
CA LYS A 226 -33.98 -35.79 -13.49
C LYS A 226 -33.68 -35.51 -12.02
N SER A 227 -33.54 -34.27 -11.61
CA SER A 227 -33.20 -33.88 -10.23
C SER A 227 -33.93 -32.64 -9.79
N LYS A 228 -34.46 -32.70 -8.56
CA LYS A 228 -35.10 -31.52 -7.91
C LYS A 228 -34.07 -30.59 -7.24
N LYS A 229 -32.80 -30.97 -7.19
CA LYS A 229 -31.75 -30.28 -6.43
C LYS A 229 -30.64 -29.71 -7.32
N LEU A 230 -30.53 -30.13 -8.59
CA LEU A 230 -29.38 -29.86 -9.43
C LEU A 230 -29.65 -28.79 -10.48
N LEU A 231 -28.68 -27.89 -10.65
CA LEU A 231 -28.52 -26.99 -11.78
C LEU A 231 -27.31 -27.42 -12.60
N CYS A 232 -27.43 -27.29 -13.93
CA CYS A 232 -26.33 -27.50 -14.88
C CYS A 232 -25.89 -26.16 -15.45
N SER A 233 -24.69 -25.73 -15.12
CA SER A 233 -24.12 -24.45 -15.54
C SER A 233 -23.06 -24.65 -16.60
N GLN A 234 -23.06 -23.80 -17.64
CA GLN A 234 -21.96 -23.65 -18.58
C GLN A 234 -21.07 -22.50 -18.07
N VAL A 235 -19.86 -22.81 -17.64
CA VAL A 235 -18.96 -21.87 -17.01
C VAL A 235 -17.79 -21.60 -17.93
N LYS A 236 -17.65 -20.34 -18.35
CA LYS A 236 -16.53 -19.89 -19.16
C LYS A 236 -15.33 -19.61 -18.24
N ILE A 237 -14.22 -20.29 -18.50
CA ILE A 237 -12.97 -20.21 -17.75
C ILE A 237 -11.84 -19.96 -18.75
N GLY A 238 -11.39 -18.73 -18.89
CA GLY A 238 -10.47 -18.34 -19.96
C GLY A 238 -11.08 -18.53 -21.34
N SER A 239 -10.44 -19.34 -22.17
CA SER A 239 -10.92 -19.72 -23.52
C SER A 239 -11.83 -20.97 -23.53
N GLU A 240 -11.92 -21.71 -22.42
CA GLU A 240 -12.68 -22.94 -22.32
C GLU A 240 -14.06 -22.73 -21.69
N VAL A 241 -15.01 -23.59 -22.03
CA VAL A 241 -16.31 -23.67 -21.37
C VAL A 241 -16.42 -25.04 -20.75
N LYS A 242 -16.64 -25.11 -19.42
CA LYS A 242 -16.86 -26.36 -18.69
C LYS A 242 -18.27 -26.47 -18.22
N GLN A 243 -18.83 -27.68 -18.38
CA GLN A 243 -20.12 -28.02 -17.85
C GLN A 243 -20.00 -28.45 -16.40
N ILE A 244 -20.71 -27.77 -15.50
CA ILE A 244 -20.65 -28.03 -14.07
C ILE A 244 -22.02 -28.22 -13.51
N VAL A 245 -22.25 -29.35 -12.82
CA VAL A 245 -23.49 -29.66 -12.15
C VAL A 245 -23.35 -29.43 -10.66
N SER A 246 -24.27 -28.64 -10.10
CA SER A 246 -24.20 -28.22 -8.68
C SER A 246 -25.56 -28.39 -7.98
N GLY A 247 -25.52 -28.73 -6.69
CA GLY A 247 -26.71 -29.01 -5.86
C GLY A 247 -27.37 -27.77 -5.25
N ILE A 248 -27.42 -26.66 -5.96
CA ILE A 248 -27.81 -25.34 -5.45
C ILE A 248 -29.18 -24.85 -5.88
N LYS A 249 -29.98 -25.70 -6.54
CA LYS A 249 -31.33 -25.33 -7.08
C LYS A 249 -32.32 -24.84 -6.00
N LYS A 250 -32.09 -25.17 -4.73
CA LYS A 250 -32.93 -24.67 -3.64
C LYS A 250 -32.68 -23.18 -3.31
N HIS A 251 -31.46 -22.70 -3.61
CA HIS A 251 -30.96 -21.39 -3.19
C HIS A 251 -30.82 -20.44 -4.37
N TYR A 252 -30.73 -20.93 -5.60
CA TYR A 252 -30.55 -20.12 -6.81
C TYR A 252 -31.44 -20.64 -7.95
N SER A 253 -32.07 -19.73 -8.67
CA SER A 253 -32.72 -20.06 -9.94
C SER A 253 -31.72 -20.14 -11.09
N ALA A 254 -32.05 -20.85 -12.17
CA ALA A 254 -31.17 -20.94 -13.33
C ALA A 254 -30.91 -19.57 -13.98
N GLU A 255 -31.88 -18.66 -13.95
CA GLU A 255 -31.80 -17.32 -14.50
C GLU A 255 -30.87 -16.43 -13.69
N GLU A 256 -30.90 -16.50 -12.34
CA GLU A 256 -30.02 -15.74 -11.45
C GLU A 256 -28.58 -16.18 -11.53
N MET A 257 -28.29 -17.38 -11.99
CA MET A 257 -26.93 -17.90 -12.13
C MET A 257 -26.17 -17.27 -13.28
N VAL A 258 -26.88 -16.92 -14.36
CA VAL A 258 -26.24 -16.38 -15.57
C VAL A 258 -25.59 -15.00 -15.29
N GLY A 259 -24.35 -14.83 -15.73
CA GLY A 259 -23.55 -13.62 -15.53
C GLY A 259 -22.78 -13.57 -14.20
N LYS A 260 -23.03 -14.50 -13.26
CA LYS A 260 -22.28 -14.54 -12.01
C LYS A 260 -20.86 -15.03 -12.24
N LYS A 261 -19.89 -14.37 -11.55
CA LYS A 261 -18.52 -14.84 -11.45
C LYS A 261 -18.42 -15.75 -10.24
N VAL A 262 -17.84 -16.92 -10.41
CA VAL A 262 -17.80 -17.99 -9.41
C VAL A 262 -16.40 -18.59 -9.29
N MET A 263 -16.08 -19.10 -8.12
CA MET A 263 -14.87 -19.91 -7.91
C MET A 263 -15.13 -21.36 -8.29
N VAL A 264 -14.23 -21.90 -9.10
CA VAL A 264 -14.32 -23.25 -9.66
C VAL A 264 -13.07 -24.04 -9.38
N LEU A 265 -13.21 -25.24 -8.83
CA LEU A 265 -12.18 -26.25 -8.83
C LEU A 265 -12.20 -26.95 -10.19
N VAL A 266 -11.17 -26.69 -11.02
CA VAL A 266 -11.18 -27.00 -12.45
C VAL A 266 -10.51 -28.33 -12.84
N ASN A 267 -9.71 -28.90 -11.94
CA ASN A 267 -8.94 -30.12 -12.21
C ASN A 267 -9.49 -31.37 -11.50
N LEU A 268 -10.77 -31.36 -11.12
CA LEU A 268 -11.46 -32.55 -10.68
C LEU A 268 -11.69 -33.53 -11.84
N LYS A 269 -11.55 -34.82 -11.53
CA LYS A 269 -11.93 -35.85 -12.48
C LYS A 269 -13.45 -35.73 -12.82
N PRO A 270 -13.81 -35.67 -14.09
CA PRO A 270 -15.21 -35.54 -14.48
C PRO A 270 -16.08 -36.68 -13.91
N ALA A 271 -17.27 -36.32 -13.40
CA ALA A 271 -18.22 -37.26 -12.82
C ALA A 271 -19.66 -37.05 -13.39
N LYS A 272 -20.45 -38.11 -13.44
CA LYS A 272 -21.85 -38.03 -13.86
C LYS A 272 -22.74 -37.85 -12.64
N LEU A 273 -23.50 -36.75 -12.61
CA LEU A 273 -24.50 -36.44 -11.58
C LEU A 273 -25.90 -36.45 -12.22
N ALA A 274 -26.77 -37.34 -11.76
CA ALA A 274 -28.12 -37.57 -12.36
C ALA A 274 -28.09 -37.78 -13.88
N GLY A 275 -27.00 -38.36 -14.40
CA GLY A 275 -26.81 -38.65 -15.82
C GLY A 275 -26.18 -37.52 -16.65
N VAL A 276 -25.92 -36.34 -16.02
CA VAL A 276 -25.26 -35.20 -16.64
C VAL A 276 -23.80 -35.15 -16.21
N LEU A 277 -22.87 -34.91 -17.14
CA LEU A 277 -21.42 -34.83 -16.85
C LEU A 277 -21.12 -33.51 -16.17
N SER A 278 -20.34 -33.56 -15.06
CA SER A 278 -19.77 -32.41 -14.41
C SER A 278 -18.24 -32.46 -14.53
N GLU A 279 -17.62 -31.38 -15.02
CA GLU A 279 -16.19 -31.28 -15.34
C GLU A 279 -15.43 -30.40 -14.32
N GLY A 280 -16.06 -30.10 -13.18
CA GLY A 280 -15.50 -29.30 -12.10
C GLY A 280 -16.50 -29.16 -10.96
N MET A 281 -16.17 -28.29 -9.98
CA MET A 281 -17.03 -28.02 -8.83
C MET A 281 -17.09 -26.53 -8.55
N LEU A 282 -18.31 -25.98 -8.35
CA LEU A 282 -18.50 -24.63 -7.80
C LEU A 282 -18.26 -24.66 -6.29
N LEU A 283 -17.60 -23.63 -5.75
CA LEU A 283 -17.43 -23.47 -4.32
C LEU A 283 -18.57 -22.64 -3.74
N CYS A 284 -19.14 -23.13 -2.65
CA CYS A 284 -20.16 -22.45 -1.87
C CYS A 284 -19.79 -22.47 -0.39
N ALA A 285 -20.19 -21.44 0.35
CA ALA A 285 -20.26 -21.46 1.80
C ALA A 285 -21.66 -21.93 2.22
N GLU A 286 -21.76 -22.65 3.33
CA GLU A 286 -23.01 -23.13 3.93
C GLU A 286 -23.15 -22.52 5.31
N ASP A 287 -24.31 -21.95 5.63
CA ASP A 287 -24.61 -21.42 6.97
C ASP A 287 -25.24 -22.51 7.88
N ALA A 288 -25.55 -22.16 9.13
CA ALA A 288 -26.11 -23.08 10.13
C ALA A 288 -27.47 -23.65 9.70
N ASP A 289 -28.27 -22.91 8.94
CA ASP A 289 -29.57 -23.32 8.42
C ASP A 289 -29.48 -24.17 7.15
N GLY A 290 -28.27 -24.42 6.64
CA GLY A 290 -28.02 -25.15 5.41
C GLY A 290 -28.27 -24.33 4.15
N ASN A 291 -28.28 -22.98 4.23
CA ASN A 291 -28.34 -22.13 3.05
C ASN A 291 -26.97 -22.04 2.40
N LEU A 292 -26.95 -22.11 1.06
CA LEU A 292 -25.72 -22.07 0.29
C LEU A 292 -25.50 -20.70 -0.36
N SER A 293 -24.33 -20.13 -0.16
CA SER A 293 -23.88 -18.90 -0.83
C SER A 293 -22.70 -19.19 -1.74
N LEU A 294 -22.78 -18.76 -3.01
CA LEU A 294 -21.69 -18.92 -3.97
C LEU A 294 -20.48 -18.09 -3.59
N MET A 295 -19.31 -18.68 -3.58
CA MET A 295 -18.06 -17.95 -3.42
C MET A 295 -17.76 -17.17 -4.69
N THR A 296 -17.70 -15.83 -4.56
CA THR A 296 -17.44 -14.90 -5.66
C THR A 296 -16.25 -14.01 -5.31
N PRO A 297 -15.50 -13.50 -6.30
CA PRO A 297 -14.46 -12.49 -6.04
C PRO A 297 -15.09 -11.20 -5.50
N HIS A 298 -14.64 -10.72 -4.34
CA HIS A 298 -15.19 -9.53 -3.67
C HIS A 298 -14.88 -8.21 -4.39
N THR A 299 -13.72 -8.11 -5.06
CA THR A 299 -13.32 -6.88 -5.74
C THR A 299 -13.50 -6.99 -7.24
N GLN A 300 -13.93 -5.88 -7.87
CA GLN A 300 -13.89 -5.72 -9.33
C GLN A 300 -12.43 -5.53 -9.81
N LEU A 301 -11.57 -6.49 -9.52
CA LEU A 301 -10.41 -6.61 -10.36
C LEU A 301 -10.95 -6.92 -11.76
N SER A 302 -10.43 -6.30 -12.80
CA SER A 302 -10.77 -6.55 -14.20
C SER A 302 -10.37 -7.99 -14.58
N HIS A 303 -11.02 -8.97 -13.95
CA HIS A 303 -10.68 -10.37 -14.09
C HIS A 303 -11.41 -10.90 -15.30
N LEU A 304 -10.62 -11.07 -16.32
CA LEU A 304 -10.99 -11.95 -17.40
C LEU A 304 -11.25 -13.35 -16.81
N PRO A 305 -12.29 -14.06 -17.27
CA PRO A 305 -12.50 -15.47 -16.92
C PRO A 305 -11.22 -16.25 -17.17
N GLY A 306 -10.79 -17.05 -16.20
CA GLY A 306 -9.55 -17.82 -16.27
C GLY A 306 -8.41 -17.36 -15.33
N THR A 307 -8.62 -16.28 -14.55
CA THR A 307 -7.66 -15.87 -13.52
C THR A 307 -7.47 -16.99 -12.49
N CYS A 308 -6.25 -17.48 -12.34
CA CYS A 308 -5.90 -18.47 -11.34
C CYS A 308 -5.76 -17.80 -9.97
N LEU A 309 -6.17 -18.49 -8.90
CA LEU A 309 -5.84 -18.11 -7.54
C LEU A 309 -4.35 -18.38 -7.32
N LEU A 310 -3.61 -17.30 -7.05
CA LEU A 310 -2.25 -17.42 -6.57
C LEU A 310 -2.27 -17.58 -5.05
N TYR A 311 -1.57 -18.58 -4.56
CA TYR A 311 -1.32 -18.73 -3.13
C TYR A 311 -0.31 -17.66 -2.73
N THR A 312 -0.70 -16.77 -1.83
CA THR A 312 0.26 -15.93 -1.13
C THR A 312 0.79 -16.75 0.04
N SER A 313 1.78 -17.62 -0.23
CA SER A 313 2.60 -18.18 0.84
C SER A 313 3.44 -17.03 1.42
N PRO A 314 3.55 -16.86 2.74
CA PRO A 314 4.65 -16.09 3.29
C PRO A 314 5.92 -16.82 2.83
N SER A 315 6.69 -16.16 1.98
CA SER A 315 8.02 -16.63 1.60
C SER A 315 8.83 -16.87 2.86
N PRO A 316 9.58 -17.98 3.00
CA PRO A 316 10.39 -18.25 4.16
C PRO A 316 11.45 -17.16 4.38
#